data_abe25e42311cf4c3e5d5c4e2c8b1adf1
#
_entry.id   abe25e42311cf4c3e5d5c4e2c8b1adf1
#
_cell.length_a   1.000
_cell.length_b   1.000
_cell.length_c   1.000
_cell.angle_alpha   90.00
_cell.angle_beta   90.00
_cell.angle_gamma   90.00
#
_symmetry.space_group_name_H-M   'P 1'
#
loop_
_entity.id
_entity.type
_entity.pdbx_description
1 polymer ?
#
loop_
_entity_poly.entity_id
_entity_poly.type
_entity_poly.pdbx_seq_one_letter_code
_entity_poly.pdbx_strand_id
1 'polypeptide(L)'
;MTGASTSNLINLQSLIDLSAALNASDDEIFILNTALLSVMGKLRTFKACALMPTGVREYEWRCVTTKGMKSPAEPFLLLPEESVPNDDFGAMEHPFLKAFGGELCQPVMSSADSEAGYLAMLCFGANLANVPYNDEERQYISLVGSITANALLNARNIRSLRETGSYLERKNQLLTTLFEINREFTALLQKEEILKFLTLRLMGQLAVSRFAVLVKGQEGGAEFDIPVNRLKITPEQAQALVNEFKEQGEQALERCSEFVHDCVLVAPMKTQNETKGLLLVGEKMNKKPFTAEEQNFLEALGGTAMTALENARLFHEELEKKRLEDELNLARTIQKGLLPQELPPIEGFDITGMSVSSKQIGGDYYDVIPLENDEWMLVIADVSGKGTPAALLMANTQAALRALAPLNLPLPSMVSRINDLLYGNTSDDKFVTFFCGRLNARDKTFTFTNAGHNPPLLLRRNGTFERLIEGGLILGIMETLVPYEEKTVPLECGDVLLLYTDGVSEALSVENEEFTEERLEASLKACSGGSAQEIVESITRDVQTHAGSAPQSDDITMLVLRCG
;
A
#
# COMPACT_ATOMS: atom_id res chain seq x y z
N MET A 1 53.66 64.86 -29.29
CA MET A 1 52.47 63.99 -29.25
C MET A 1 52.73 62.56 -28.81
N THR A 2 53.93 62.17 -28.41
CA THR A 2 54.31 60.78 -28.06
C THR A 2 54.27 60.44 -26.57
N GLY A 3 54.23 61.41 -25.67
CA GLY A 3 54.24 61.16 -24.23
C GLY A 3 52.88 60.79 -23.60
N ALA A 4 51.79 61.38 -24.10
CA ALA A 4 50.43 61.12 -23.57
C ALA A 4 49.91 59.76 -23.96
N SER A 5 50.27 59.21 -25.11
CA SER A 5 49.85 57.87 -25.58
C SER A 5 50.51 56.75 -24.79
N THR A 6 51.76 56.90 -24.35
CA THR A 6 52.50 55.90 -23.55
C THR A 6 52.00 55.86 -22.10
N SER A 7 51.65 57.00 -21.51
CA SER A 7 51.11 57.09 -20.15
C SER A 7 49.73 56.42 -20.05
N ASN A 8 48.86 56.60 -21.05
CA ASN A 8 47.53 55.98 -21.12
C ASN A 8 47.61 54.44 -21.29
N LEU A 9 48.57 53.93 -22.08
CA LEU A 9 48.81 52.53 -22.26
C LEU A 9 49.31 51.83 -20.97
N ILE A 10 50.20 52.47 -20.22
CA ILE A 10 50.71 51.99 -18.93
C ILE A 10 49.57 51.93 -17.87
N ASN A 11 48.69 52.94 -17.88
CA ASN A 11 47.52 52.97 -16.99
C ASN A 11 46.56 51.83 -17.29
N LEU A 12 46.29 51.52 -18.55
CA LEU A 12 45.39 50.47 -18.97
C LEU A 12 45.91 49.07 -18.59
N GLN A 13 47.20 48.83 -18.83
CA GLN A 13 47.85 47.56 -18.44
C GLN A 13 47.77 47.32 -16.93
N SER A 14 48.04 48.34 -16.12
CA SER A 14 47.95 48.28 -14.66
C SER A 14 46.53 47.95 -14.17
N LEU A 15 45.48 48.46 -14.81
CA LEU A 15 44.07 48.16 -14.51
C LEU A 15 43.67 46.72 -14.89
N ILE A 16 44.19 46.21 -16.04
CA ILE A 16 43.99 44.83 -16.47
C ILE A 16 44.64 43.86 -15.47
N ASP A 17 45.91 44.12 -15.09
CA ASP A 17 46.63 43.30 -14.14
C ASP A 17 45.95 43.30 -12.78
N LEU A 18 45.45 44.46 -12.34
CA LEU A 18 44.67 44.59 -11.11
C LEU A 18 43.37 43.79 -11.20
N SER A 19 42.61 43.92 -12.30
CA SER A 19 41.38 43.18 -12.49
C SER A 19 41.60 41.66 -12.45
N ALA A 20 42.69 41.19 -13.08
CA ALA A 20 43.05 39.76 -13.04
C ALA A 20 43.42 39.33 -11.61
N ALA A 21 44.19 40.13 -10.87
CA ALA A 21 44.55 39.83 -9.50
C ALA A 21 43.37 39.80 -8.52
N LEU A 22 42.41 40.73 -8.67
CA LEU A 22 41.22 40.79 -7.83
C LEU A 22 40.24 39.63 -8.11
N ASN A 23 40.06 39.26 -9.38
CA ASN A 23 39.19 38.16 -9.75
C ASN A 23 39.78 36.76 -9.49
N ALA A 24 41.07 36.66 -9.18
CA ALA A 24 41.71 35.40 -8.84
C ALA A 24 41.46 34.95 -7.38
N SER A 25 40.83 35.79 -6.56
CA SER A 25 40.56 35.48 -5.14
C SER A 25 39.07 35.50 -4.83
N ASP A 26 38.65 34.62 -3.93
CA ASP A 26 37.32 34.61 -3.32
C ASP A 26 37.29 35.20 -1.89
N ASP A 27 38.44 35.71 -1.40
CA ASP A 27 38.57 36.40 -0.12
C ASP A 27 38.31 37.90 -0.28
N GLU A 28 37.18 38.38 0.23
CA GLU A 28 36.77 39.80 0.18
C GLU A 28 37.82 40.72 0.81
N ILE A 29 38.49 40.29 1.90
CA ILE A 29 39.54 41.11 2.58
C ILE A 29 40.77 41.22 1.69
N PHE A 30 41.17 40.15 1.04
CA PHE A 30 42.27 40.14 0.09
C PHE A 30 41.99 41.08 -1.10
N ILE A 31 40.76 41.00 -1.66
CA ILE A 31 40.32 41.85 -2.77
C ILE A 31 40.40 43.32 -2.39
N LEU A 32 39.84 43.70 -1.23
CA LEU A 32 39.88 45.08 -0.75
C LEU A 32 41.31 45.56 -0.43
N ASN A 33 42.15 44.72 0.18
CA ASN A 33 43.53 45.04 0.44
C ASN A 33 44.33 45.30 -0.84
N THR A 34 44.12 44.47 -1.86
CA THR A 34 44.84 44.58 -3.13
C THR A 34 44.41 45.85 -3.88
N ALA A 35 43.09 46.15 -3.87
CA ALA A 35 42.55 47.39 -4.42
C ALA A 35 43.13 48.63 -3.74
N LEU A 36 43.17 48.67 -2.39
CA LEU A 36 43.78 49.76 -1.64
C LEU A 36 45.24 49.93 -1.99
N LEU A 37 46.04 48.88 -2.00
CA LEU A 37 47.49 48.92 -2.28
C LEU A 37 47.77 49.41 -3.70
N SER A 38 46.93 49.03 -4.71
CA SER A 38 47.07 49.50 -6.06
C SER A 38 46.85 51.02 -6.18
N VAL A 39 45.78 51.52 -5.55
CA VAL A 39 45.49 52.96 -5.52
C VAL A 39 46.58 53.72 -4.74
N MET A 40 46.98 53.25 -3.57
CA MET A 40 48.03 53.87 -2.72
C MET A 40 49.35 53.99 -3.48
N GLY A 41 49.76 52.96 -4.19
CA GLY A 41 51.00 52.97 -4.99
C GLY A 41 50.95 54.01 -6.12
N LYS A 42 49.80 54.13 -6.78
CA LYS A 42 49.60 55.06 -7.90
C LYS A 42 49.52 56.52 -7.45
N LEU A 43 48.77 56.76 -6.36
CA LEU A 43 48.48 58.12 -5.87
C LEU A 43 49.49 58.59 -4.81
N ARG A 44 50.43 57.76 -4.46
CA ARG A 44 51.46 58.08 -3.44
C ARG A 44 50.86 58.52 -2.10
N THR A 45 49.75 57.83 -1.68
CA THR A 45 49.15 58.04 -0.36
C THR A 45 49.63 56.98 0.62
N PHE A 46 49.81 57.33 1.90
CA PHE A 46 50.26 56.39 2.94
C PHE A 46 49.13 55.92 3.82
N LYS A 47 47.97 56.53 3.76
CA LYS A 47 46.84 56.19 4.61
C LYS A 47 45.66 55.80 3.76
N ALA A 48 45.12 54.61 4.02
CA ALA A 48 43.90 54.16 3.38
C ALA A 48 43.16 53.15 4.25
N CYS A 49 41.84 53.02 4.06
CA CYS A 49 41.06 51.96 4.68
C CYS A 49 39.93 51.49 3.76
N ALA A 50 39.50 50.28 3.96
CA ALA A 50 38.30 49.75 3.37
C ALA A 50 37.25 49.45 4.43
N LEU A 51 36.03 49.88 4.15
CA LEU A 51 34.86 49.67 5.00
C LEU A 51 33.89 48.76 4.29
N MET A 52 33.21 47.91 5.07
CA MET A 52 32.10 47.08 4.58
C MET A 52 30.85 47.35 5.41
N PRO A 53 29.64 47.29 4.81
CA PRO A 53 28.42 47.42 5.58
C PRO A 53 28.27 46.22 6.52
N THR A 54 27.75 46.46 7.74
CA THR A 54 27.52 45.39 8.72
C THR A 54 26.27 44.56 8.40
N GLY A 55 25.34 45.10 7.61
CA GLY A 55 24.04 44.49 7.32
C GLY A 55 23.03 44.53 8.48
N VAL A 56 23.45 45.10 9.65
CA VAL A 56 22.60 45.17 10.85
C VAL A 56 21.76 46.45 10.87
N ARG A 57 22.35 47.55 10.49
CA ARG A 57 21.67 48.86 10.35
C ARG A 57 22.08 49.51 9.03
N GLU A 58 21.16 50.28 8.48
CA GLU A 58 21.43 51.05 7.30
C GLU A 58 22.55 52.08 7.59
N TYR A 59 23.50 52.16 6.67
CA TYR A 59 24.71 53.05 6.80
C TYR A 59 25.63 52.73 7.97
N GLU A 60 25.54 51.54 8.59
CA GLU A 60 26.52 51.09 9.58
C GLU A 60 27.66 50.33 8.91
N TRP A 61 28.87 50.82 9.17
CA TRP A 61 30.09 50.34 8.52
C TRP A 61 31.10 49.76 9.51
N ARG A 62 31.74 48.71 9.09
CA ARG A 62 32.86 48.09 9.79
C ARG A 62 34.14 48.27 8.96
N CYS A 63 35.19 48.77 9.59
CA CYS A 63 36.49 48.80 8.96
C CYS A 63 37.07 47.38 8.89
N VAL A 64 37.32 46.89 7.68
CA VAL A 64 37.82 45.52 7.45
C VAL A 64 39.33 45.47 7.21
N THR A 65 39.89 46.55 6.70
CA THR A 65 41.36 46.67 6.51
C THR A 65 41.80 48.13 6.54
N THR A 66 43.01 48.36 7.04
CA THR A 66 43.66 49.69 7.13
C THR A 66 45.10 49.61 6.69
N LYS A 67 45.61 50.72 6.16
CA LYS A 67 47.00 50.93 5.83
C LYS A 67 47.46 52.27 6.40
N GLY A 68 48.64 52.26 7.06
CA GLY A 68 49.22 53.46 7.64
C GLY A 68 48.46 54.06 8.82
N MET A 69 47.55 53.28 9.47
CA MET A 69 46.73 53.74 10.59
C MET A 69 46.21 52.57 11.41
N LYS A 70 45.69 52.85 12.61
CA LYS A 70 45.02 51.85 13.45
C LYS A 70 43.54 51.71 13.04
N SER A 71 43.08 50.48 12.99
CA SER A 71 41.65 50.20 12.74
C SER A 71 40.79 50.60 13.94
N PRO A 72 39.60 51.18 13.76
CA PRO A 72 38.63 51.34 14.82
C PRO A 72 38.18 49.97 15.34
N ALA A 73 37.92 49.87 16.64
CA ALA A 73 37.52 48.60 17.27
C ALA A 73 36.06 48.24 17.03
N GLU A 74 35.18 49.22 16.84
CA GLU A 74 33.74 49.07 16.72
C GLU A 74 33.21 49.57 15.38
N PRO A 75 32.09 49.02 14.88
CA PRO A 75 31.34 49.57 13.73
C PRO A 75 30.87 51.00 14.02
N PHE A 76 30.70 51.78 12.98
CA PHE A 76 30.27 53.16 13.08
C PHE A 76 29.28 53.53 11.97
N LEU A 77 28.48 54.58 12.20
CA LEU A 77 27.54 55.10 11.23
C LEU A 77 28.19 56.17 10.35
N LEU A 78 27.99 56.04 9.04
CA LEU A 78 28.34 57.06 8.05
C LEU A 78 27.05 57.35 7.26
N LEU A 79 26.48 58.54 7.46
CA LEU A 79 25.31 58.99 6.71
C LEU A 79 25.79 59.72 5.43
N PRO A 80 25.13 59.52 4.28
CA PRO A 80 25.35 60.32 3.10
C PRO A 80 24.91 61.77 3.36
N GLU A 81 25.72 62.75 2.99
CA GLU A 81 25.29 64.16 3.05
C GLU A 81 24.19 64.41 2.00
N GLU A 82 23.07 65.00 2.44
CA GLU A 82 21.88 65.25 1.59
C GLU A 82 22.13 66.27 0.42
N SER A 83 23.30 66.88 0.33
CA SER A 83 23.56 68.02 -0.55
C SER A 83 24.61 67.81 -1.64
N VAL A 84 25.19 66.62 -1.84
CA VAL A 84 26.20 66.36 -2.87
C VAL A 84 25.64 65.45 -3.96
N PRO A 85 25.52 65.93 -5.22
CA PRO A 85 25.08 65.08 -6.30
C PRO A 85 26.17 64.08 -6.66
N ASN A 86 25.83 62.80 -6.61
CA ASN A 86 26.55 61.68 -7.18
C ASN A 86 28.09 61.65 -6.94
N ASP A 87 28.54 60.74 -6.07
CA ASP A 87 29.87 60.16 -5.98
C ASP A 87 30.90 60.82 -5.06
N ASP A 88 30.70 61.98 -4.47
CA ASP A 88 31.56 62.47 -3.38
C ASP A 88 30.82 62.32 -2.04
N PHE A 89 31.19 61.32 -1.23
CA PHE A 89 30.92 61.34 0.20
C PHE A 89 31.82 62.47 0.78
N GLY A 90 31.20 63.66 0.83
CA GLY A 90 31.87 64.86 1.26
C GLY A 90 32.53 64.74 2.62
N ALA A 91 33.52 65.56 2.84
CA ALA A 91 34.43 65.59 3.99
C ALA A 91 33.78 65.16 5.30
N MET A 92 33.91 63.97 5.56
CA MET A 92 33.52 63.06 6.57
C MET A 92 33.57 63.63 7.95
N GLU A 93 32.44 63.89 8.52
CA GLU A 93 32.33 64.38 9.89
C GLU A 93 32.67 63.33 10.96
N HIS A 94 32.85 62.07 10.56
CA HIS A 94 33.17 61.02 11.53
C HIS A 94 34.60 61.19 12.11
N PRO A 95 34.77 61.15 13.45
CA PRO A 95 36.08 61.40 14.13
C PRO A 95 37.20 60.49 13.62
N PHE A 96 36.91 59.24 13.26
CA PHE A 96 37.92 58.32 12.70
C PHE A 96 38.42 58.79 11.33
N LEU A 97 37.57 59.26 10.45
CA LEU A 97 37.95 59.68 9.14
C LEU A 97 38.58 61.09 9.15
N LYS A 98 38.18 61.99 10.06
CA LYS A 98 38.88 63.25 10.37
C LYS A 98 40.27 63.03 10.92
N ALA A 99 40.45 62.09 11.89
CA ALA A 99 41.74 61.77 12.47
C ALA A 99 42.71 61.10 11.47
N PHE A 100 42.18 60.51 10.46
CA PHE A 100 42.93 59.91 9.36
C PHE A 100 43.30 60.91 8.27
N GLY A 101 42.65 62.07 8.22
CA GLY A 101 42.84 63.07 7.16
C GLY A 101 42.30 62.57 5.82
N GLY A 102 41.13 61.91 5.86
CA GLY A 102 40.49 61.40 4.64
C GLY A 102 40.10 62.52 3.69
N GLU A 103 40.60 62.49 2.45
CA GLU A 103 40.33 63.45 1.43
C GLU A 103 39.36 62.92 0.35
N LEU A 104 39.30 61.59 0.22
CA LEU A 104 38.47 60.98 -0.79
C LEU A 104 37.92 59.62 -0.34
N CYS A 105 36.62 59.37 -0.52
CA CYS A 105 36.03 58.07 -0.36
C CYS A 105 35.25 57.66 -1.63
N GLN A 106 35.63 56.51 -2.12
CA GLN A 106 35.04 55.92 -3.29
C GLN A 106 34.08 54.80 -2.87
N PRO A 107 32.79 54.93 -3.11
CA PRO A 107 31.84 53.83 -2.92
C PRO A 107 32.10 52.72 -3.95
N VAL A 108 32.01 51.49 -3.50
CA VAL A 108 32.05 50.27 -4.31
C VAL A 108 30.65 49.74 -4.33
N MET A 109 29.96 49.96 -5.47
CA MET A 109 28.52 49.69 -5.61
C MET A 109 28.25 48.59 -6.63
N SER A 110 27.17 47.83 -6.40
CA SER A 110 26.66 46.90 -7.40
C SER A 110 25.99 47.67 -8.53
N SER A 111 26.36 47.41 -9.79
CA SER A 111 25.72 47.97 -10.96
C SER A 111 24.47 47.20 -11.39
N ALA A 112 24.12 46.12 -10.75
CA ALA A 112 23.12 45.17 -11.22
C ALA A 112 21.69 45.41 -10.68
N ASP A 113 21.53 46.19 -9.60
CA ASP A 113 20.21 46.42 -8.99
C ASP A 113 19.94 47.91 -8.78
N SER A 114 18.75 48.36 -9.15
CA SER A 114 18.25 49.73 -8.97
C SER A 114 18.03 50.13 -7.49
N GLU A 115 18.19 49.25 -6.54
CA GLU A 115 18.36 49.54 -5.12
C GLU A 115 19.85 49.35 -4.78
N ALA A 116 20.62 50.39 -5.07
CA ALA A 116 22.08 50.39 -4.99
C ALA A 116 22.60 49.98 -3.59
N GLY A 117 22.87 48.69 -3.43
CA GLY A 117 23.56 48.20 -2.25
C GLY A 117 25.05 48.50 -2.29
N TYR A 118 25.53 49.21 -1.30
CA TYR A 118 26.98 49.40 -1.09
C TYR A 118 27.62 48.05 -0.76
N LEU A 119 28.63 47.63 -1.52
CA LEU A 119 29.42 46.45 -1.26
C LEU A 119 30.58 46.76 -0.32
N ALA A 120 31.25 47.89 -0.52
CA ALA A 120 32.34 48.39 0.28
C ALA A 120 32.52 49.90 0.04
N MET A 121 33.42 50.50 0.81
CA MET A 121 33.87 51.86 0.58
C MET A 121 35.39 51.91 0.72
N LEU A 122 36.08 52.48 -0.23
CA LEU A 122 37.52 52.66 -0.22
C LEU A 122 37.81 54.13 0.13
N CYS A 123 38.50 54.39 1.25
CA CYS A 123 38.81 55.73 1.74
C CYS A 123 40.32 55.96 1.70
N PHE A 124 40.74 57.12 1.20
CA PHE A 124 42.11 57.49 1.00
C PHE A 124 42.43 58.84 1.71
N GLY A 125 43.57 58.90 2.37
CA GLY A 125 44.09 60.09 2.99
C GLY A 125 44.82 61.01 1.98
N ALA A 126 45.37 62.14 2.45
CA ALA A 126 46.15 63.08 1.64
C ALA A 126 47.29 62.41 0.88
N ASN A 127 47.55 62.86 -0.34
CA ASN A 127 48.72 62.47 -1.10
C ASN A 127 50.01 63.09 -0.48
N LEU A 128 51.16 62.59 -0.91
CA LEU A 128 52.50 63.11 -0.40
C LEU A 128 52.73 64.58 -0.64
N ALA A 129 52.11 65.18 -1.63
CA ALA A 129 52.20 66.60 -1.99
C ALA A 129 51.22 67.48 -1.22
N ASN A 130 50.30 66.87 -0.46
CA ASN A 130 49.22 67.51 0.30
C ASN A 130 48.37 68.46 -0.59
N VAL A 131 48.13 68.01 -1.85
CA VAL A 131 47.31 68.70 -2.86
C VAL A 131 46.08 67.87 -3.11
N PRO A 132 44.89 68.49 -3.34
CA PRO A 132 43.66 67.75 -3.69
C PRO A 132 43.84 66.85 -4.90
N TYR A 133 43.18 65.69 -4.89
CA TYR A 133 43.18 64.74 -6.03
C TYR A 133 42.60 65.40 -7.28
N ASN A 134 43.34 65.31 -8.41
CA ASN A 134 42.93 65.83 -9.68
C ASN A 134 41.90 64.91 -10.35
N ASP A 135 41.27 65.36 -11.47
CA ASP A 135 40.20 64.62 -12.17
C ASP A 135 40.68 63.26 -12.71
N GLU A 136 41.92 63.15 -13.18
CA GLU A 136 42.47 61.87 -13.68
C GLU A 136 42.66 60.86 -12.53
N GLU A 137 43.10 61.32 -11.35
CA GLU A 137 43.26 60.52 -10.16
C GLU A 137 41.90 60.05 -9.62
N ARG A 138 40.91 60.91 -9.59
CA ARG A 138 39.52 60.56 -9.20
C ARG A 138 38.94 59.55 -10.16
N GLN A 139 39.09 59.71 -11.47
CA GLN A 139 38.66 58.77 -12.47
C GLN A 139 39.33 57.41 -12.33
N TYR A 140 40.64 57.37 -12.01
CA TYR A 140 41.35 56.13 -11.75
C TYR A 140 40.78 55.40 -10.52
N ILE A 141 40.49 56.10 -9.43
CA ILE A 141 39.92 55.55 -8.20
C ILE A 141 38.53 54.98 -8.49
N SER A 142 37.70 55.70 -9.24
CA SER A 142 36.36 55.25 -9.66
C SER A 142 36.41 53.96 -10.50
N LEU A 143 37.36 53.85 -11.42
CA LEU A 143 37.57 52.63 -12.20
C LEU A 143 38.00 51.46 -11.32
N VAL A 144 38.92 51.68 -10.36
CA VAL A 144 39.33 50.68 -9.39
C VAL A 144 38.13 50.27 -8.52
N GLY A 145 37.31 51.23 -8.11
CA GLY A 145 36.05 50.93 -7.38
C GLY A 145 35.13 50.00 -8.17
N SER A 146 34.92 50.28 -9.43
CA SER A 146 34.08 49.44 -10.31
C SER A 146 34.66 48.03 -10.51
N ILE A 147 35.99 47.90 -10.70
CA ILE A 147 36.67 46.59 -10.81
C ILE A 147 36.55 45.81 -9.49
N THR A 148 36.73 46.51 -8.37
CA THR A 148 36.59 45.93 -7.04
C THR A 148 35.17 45.46 -6.78
N ALA A 149 34.16 46.19 -7.18
CA ALA A 149 32.76 45.79 -7.08
C ALA A 149 32.48 44.48 -7.81
N ASN A 150 32.95 44.36 -9.04
CA ASN A 150 32.78 43.13 -9.83
C ASN A 150 33.52 41.93 -9.14
N ALA A 151 34.74 42.16 -8.64
CA ALA A 151 35.49 41.12 -7.96
C ALA A 151 34.80 40.65 -6.66
N LEU A 152 34.25 41.56 -5.86
CA LEU A 152 33.51 41.24 -4.64
C LEU A 152 32.20 40.48 -4.96
N LEU A 153 31.47 40.90 -6.00
CA LEU A 153 30.28 40.18 -6.45
C LEU A 153 30.61 38.76 -6.90
N ASN A 154 31.67 38.59 -7.69
CA ASN A 154 32.14 37.27 -8.11
C ASN A 154 32.54 36.40 -6.91
N ALA A 155 33.26 36.93 -5.96
CA ALA A 155 33.68 36.22 -4.75
C ALA A 155 32.44 35.75 -3.94
N ARG A 156 31.45 36.62 -3.76
CA ARG A 156 30.16 36.27 -3.08
C ARG A 156 29.40 35.21 -3.82
N ASN A 157 29.27 35.32 -5.14
CA ASN A 157 28.58 34.32 -5.99
C ASN A 157 29.26 32.96 -5.91
N ILE A 158 30.60 32.91 -5.99
CA ILE A 158 31.38 31.67 -5.88
C ILE A 158 31.14 31.02 -4.52
N ARG A 159 31.17 31.80 -3.44
CA ARG A 159 30.90 31.29 -2.08
C ARG A 159 29.49 30.73 -1.94
N SER A 160 28.48 31.49 -2.39
CA SER A 160 27.07 31.03 -2.36
C SER A 160 26.88 29.75 -3.18
N LEU A 161 27.49 29.65 -4.36
CA LEU A 161 27.43 28.45 -5.21
C LEU A 161 28.09 27.23 -4.51
N ARG A 162 29.23 27.43 -3.83
CA ARG A 162 29.88 26.35 -3.09
C ARG A 162 29.05 25.89 -1.90
N GLU A 163 28.44 26.80 -1.14
CA GLU A 163 27.56 26.48 -0.01
C GLU A 163 26.32 25.73 -0.48
N THR A 164 25.69 26.21 -1.55
CA THR A 164 24.54 25.55 -2.17
C THR A 164 24.90 24.19 -2.75
N GLY A 165 26.04 24.08 -3.43
CA GLY A 165 26.55 22.82 -3.96
C GLY A 165 26.77 21.78 -2.86
N SER A 166 27.44 22.16 -1.77
CA SER A 166 27.67 21.27 -0.63
C SER A 166 26.38 20.86 0.07
N TYR A 167 25.38 21.75 0.13
CA TYR A 167 24.05 21.43 0.65
C TYR A 167 23.34 20.42 -0.25
N LEU A 168 23.35 20.65 -1.57
CA LEU A 168 22.73 19.74 -2.55
C LEU A 168 23.40 18.36 -2.56
N GLU A 169 24.72 18.30 -2.47
CA GLU A 169 25.46 17.04 -2.38
C GLU A 169 25.03 16.21 -1.16
N ARG A 170 24.94 16.83 0.02
CA ARG A 170 24.47 16.17 1.25
C ARG A 170 23.02 15.66 1.07
N LYS A 171 22.14 16.47 0.49
CA LYS A 171 20.75 16.07 0.22
C LYS A 171 20.67 14.89 -0.75
N ASN A 172 21.44 14.92 -1.83
CA ASN A 172 21.51 13.83 -2.80
C ASN A 172 22.02 12.52 -2.16
N GLN A 173 23.04 12.60 -1.33
CA GLN A 173 23.55 11.42 -0.62
C GLN A 173 22.52 10.82 0.32
N LEU A 174 21.76 11.65 1.05
CA LEU A 174 20.66 11.20 1.90
C LEU A 174 19.57 10.52 1.09
N LEU A 175 19.13 11.13 -0.03
CA LEU A 175 18.12 10.56 -0.92
C LEU A 175 18.58 9.22 -1.51
N THR A 176 19.82 9.12 -1.96
CA THR A 176 20.37 7.86 -2.49
C THR A 176 20.33 6.76 -1.43
N THR A 177 20.75 7.08 -0.19
CA THR A 177 20.71 6.13 0.92
C THR A 177 19.28 5.68 1.22
N LEU A 178 18.30 6.60 1.26
CA LEU A 178 16.88 6.26 1.48
C LEU A 178 16.33 5.41 0.33
N PHE A 179 16.73 5.69 -0.91
CA PHE A 179 16.31 4.91 -2.07
C PHE A 179 16.86 3.47 -2.04
N GLU A 180 18.14 3.30 -1.67
CA GLU A 180 18.75 1.99 -1.48
C GLU A 180 18.05 1.20 -0.37
N ILE A 181 17.80 1.83 0.77
CA ILE A 181 17.07 1.23 1.89
C ILE A 181 15.67 0.80 1.47
N ASN A 182 14.94 1.66 0.75
CA ASN A 182 13.60 1.33 0.26
C ASN A 182 13.62 0.13 -0.68
N ARG A 183 14.57 0.07 -1.60
CA ARG A 183 14.73 -1.07 -2.51
C ARG A 183 15.04 -2.37 -1.76
N GLU A 184 15.87 -2.33 -0.74
CA GLU A 184 16.20 -3.49 0.08
C GLU A 184 14.97 -3.94 0.89
N PHE A 185 14.24 -3.03 1.53
CA PHE A 185 13.00 -3.37 2.24
C PHE A 185 11.94 -4.00 1.33
N THR A 186 11.76 -3.46 0.12
CA THR A 186 10.75 -3.95 -0.82
C THR A 186 11.04 -5.37 -1.32
N ALA A 187 12.30 -5.81 -1.27
CA ALA A 187 12.69 -7.16 -1.63
C ALA A 187 12.42 -8.20 -0.51
N LEU A 188 12.17 -7.76 0.72
CA LEU A 188 11.94 -8.62 1.87
C LEU A 188 10.45 -8.95 1.99
N LEU A 189 10.13 -10.23 2.06
CA LEU A 189 8.75 -10.73 2.18
C LEU A 189 8.44 -11.38 3.55
N GLN A 190 9.43 -11.43 4.46
CA GLN A 190 9.28 -12.02 5.78
C GLN A 190 9.44 -10.96 6.87
N LYS A 191 8.50 -10.93 7.82
CA LYS A 191 8.47 -9.99 8.94
C LYS A 191 9.80 -9.96 9.71
N GLU A 192 10.37 -11.11 9.98
CA GLU A 192 11.61 -11.29 10.74
C GLU A 192 12.81 -10.67 10.01
N GLU A 193 12.88 -10.83 8.70
CA GLU A 193 13.95 -10.25 7.88
C GLU A 193 13.86 -8.73 7.83
N ILE A 194 12.66 -8.18 7.66
CA ILE A 194 12.39 -6.74 7.66
C ILE A 194 12.82 -6.12 9.00
N LEU A 195 12.44 -6.72 10.12
CA LEU A 195 12.79 -6.25 11.46
C LEU A 195 14.29 -6.37 11.76
N LYS A 196 14.93 -7.44 11.27
CA LYS A 196 16.39 -7.61 11.35
C LYS A 196 17.12 -6.56 10.54
N PHE A 197 16.65 -6.27 9.33
CA PHE A 197 17.22 -5.23 8.47
C PHE A 197 17.06 -3.85 9.10
N LEU A 198 15.86 -3.50 9.61
CA LEU A 198 15.61 -2.26 10.35
C LEU A 198 16.59 -2.13 11.53
N THR A 199 16.77 -3.21 12.29
CA THR A 199 17.72 -3.26 13.41
C THR A 199 19.15 -2.90 12.99
N LEU A 200 19.62 -3.51 11.90
CA LEU A 200 20.98 -3.27 11.38
C LEU A 200 21.17 -1.83 10.91
N ARG A 201 20.14 -1.24 10.27
CA ARG A 201 20.19 0.15 9.80
C ARG A 201 20.18 1.14 10.96
N LEU A 202 19.38 0.93 12.00
CA LEU A 202 19.37 1.76 13.20
C LEU A 202 20.74 1.74 13.92
N MET A 203 21.33 0.56 14.07
CA MET A 203 22.63 0.40 14.73
C MET A 203 23.77 1.01 13.90
N GLY A 204 23.78 0.79 12.59
CA GLY A 204 24.88 1.19 11.72
C GLY A 204 24.87 2.67 11.39
N GLN A 205 23.72 3.26 11.11
CA GLN A 205 23.65 4.65 10.65
C GLN A 205 23.39 5.66 11.76
N LEU A 206 22.58 5.29 12.76
CA LEU A 206 22.22 6.20 13.85
C LEU A 206 22.96 5.89 15.15
N ALA A 207 23.78 4.84 15.17
CA ALA A 207 24.46 4.37 16.37
C ALA A 207 23.50 4.14 17.57
N VAL A 208 22.30 3.62 17.28
CA VAL A 208 21.26 3.33 18.28
C VAL A 208 21.23 1.82 18.53
N SER A 209 21.43 1.41 19.78
CA SER A 209 21.39 -0.01 20.19
C SER A 209 20.11 -0.36 20.96
N ARG A 210 19.45 0.64 21.55
CA ARG A 210 18.24 0.50 22.39
C ARG A 210 17.05 1.13 21.67
N PHE A 211 16.10 0.31 21.26
CA PHE A 211 14.90 0.75 20.56
C PHE A 211 13.80 -0.29 20.70
N ALA A 212 12.56 0.09 20.44
CA ALA A 212 11.43 -0.80 20.34
C ALA A 212 10.58 -0.42 19.14
N VAL A 213 9.95 -1.40 18.53
CA VAL A 213 8.99 -1.23 17.43
C VAL A 213 7.62 -1.67 17.94
N LEU A 214 6.66 -0.76 17.89
CA LEU A 214 5.26 -1.03 18.15
C LEU A 214 4.53 -1.04 16.82
N VAL A 215 3.74 -2.07 16.57
CA VAL A 215 2.92 -2.21 15.35
C VAL A 215 1.48 -2.47 15.78
N LYS A 216 0.51 -1.85 15.12
CA LYS A 216 -0.92 -2.09 15.38
C LYS A 216 -1.23 -3.59 15.28
N GLY A 217 -1.84 -4.14 16.32
CA GLY A 217 -2.21 -5.55 16.40
C GLY A 217 -3.32 -5.92 15.41
N GLN A 218 -3.55 -7.23 15.24
CA GLN A 218 -4.64 -7.74 14.41
C GLN A 218 -5.99 -7.65 15.15
N GLU A 219 -7.09 -7.60 14.41
CA GLU A 219 -8.44 -7.64 14.97
C GLU A 219 -8.64 -8.87 15.85
N GLY A 220 -9.02 -8.64 17.12
CA GLY A 220 -9.24 -9.68 18.13
C GLY A 220 -8.04 -10.03 19.01
N GLY A 221 -6.86 -9.42 18.79
CA GLY A 221 -5.65 -9.56 19.61
C GLY A 221 -5.35 -8.35 20.50
N ALA A 222 -4.12 -8.26 21.01
CA ALA A 222 -3.63 -7.07 21.69
C ALA A 222 -3.65 -5.87 20.72
N GLU A 223 -3.99 -4.69 21.23
CA GLU A 223 -4.11 -3.47 20.40
C GLU A 223 -2.80 -3.12 19.66
N PHE A 224 -1.66 -3.51 20.25
CA PHE A 224 -0.33 -3.37 19.66
C PHE A 224 0.56 -4.57 19.96
N ASP A 225 1.33 -4.99 18.97
CA ASP A 225 2.43 -5.93 19.07
C ASP A 225 3.75 -5.19 19.25
N ILE A 226 4.69 -5.79 19.97
CA ILE A 226 6.06 -5.28 20.16
C ILE A 226 7.05 -6.29 19.54
N PRO A 227 7.14 -6.35 18.21
CA PRO A 227 7.98 -7.34 17.54
C PRO A 227 9.48 -7.19 17.80
N VAL A 228 9.92 -5.97 18.17
CA VAL A 228 11.29 -5.69 18.61
C VAL A 228 11.23 -4.88 19.89
N ASN A 229 11.86 -5.38 20.96
CA ASN A 229 11.85 -4.74 22.28
C ASN A 229 13.25 -4.72 22.91
N ARG A 230 14.14 -3.90 22.38
CA ARG A 230 15.48 -3.68 22.95
C ARG A 230 15.52 -2.55 23.99
N LEU A 231 14.45 -1.79 24.13
CA LEU A 231 14.23 -0.83 25.23
C LEU A 231 13.69 -1.47 26.49
N LYS A 232 13.22 -2.75 26.41
CA LYS A 232 12.59 -3.49 27.50
C LYS A 232 11.34 -2.80 28.07
N ILE A 233 10.54 -2.23 27.17
CA ILE A 233 9.24 -1.62 27.53
C ILE A 233 8.25 -2.70 27.95
N THR A 234 7.39 -2.38 28.92
CA THR A 234 6.30 -3.28 29.32
C THR A 234 5.06 -3.03 28.44
N PRO A 235 4.13 -4.00 28.33
CA PRO A 235 2.88 -3.80 27.61
C PRO A 235 2.07 -2.61 28.13
N GLU A 236 2.08 -2.37 29.46
CA GLU A 236 1.38 -1.24 30.10
C GLU A 236 1.97 0.12 29.67
N GLN A 237 3.30 0.22 29.58
CA GLN A 237 4.00 1.41 29.12
C GLN A 237 3.70 1.68 27.63
N ALA A 238 3.71 0.64 26.81
CA ALA A 238 3.35 0.74 25.39
C ALA A 238 1.90 1.21 25.23
N GLN A 239 0.96 0.63 25.98
CA GLN A 239 -0.44 1.01 25.94
C GLN A 239 -0.68 2.45 26.38
N ALA A 240 0.00 2.90 27.46
CA ALA A 240 -0.09 4.27 27.95
C ALA A 240 0.37 5.28 26.86
N LEU A 241 1.51 5.02 26.22
CA LEU A 241 2.02 5.86 25.12
C LEU A 241 1.07 5.89 23.92
N VAL A 242 0.51 4.75 23.55
CA VAL A 242 -0.43 4.66 22.44
C VAL A 242 -1.73 5.41 22.73
N ASN A 243 -2.26 5.32 23.94
CA ASN A 243 -3.45 6.06 24.34
C ASN A 243 -3.21 7.56 24.27
N GLU A 244 -2.08 8.04 24.80
CA GLU A 244 -1.69 9.45 24.74
C GLU A 244 -1.51 9.92 23.29
N PHE A 245 -0.90 9.08 22.45
CA PHE A 245 -0.77 9.38 21.02
C PHE A 245 -2.12 9.50 20.31
N LYS A 246 -3.11 8.69 20.67
CA LYS A 246 -4.47 8.80 20.13
C LYS A 246 -5.18 10.09 20.54
N GLU A 247 -4.95 10.57 21.77
CA GLU A 247 -5.58 11.77 22.29
C GLU A 247 -4.91 13.06 21.83
N GLN A 248 -3.57 13.11 21.79
CA GLN A 248 -2.79 14.33 21.55
C GLN A 248 -2.02 14.30 20.22
N GLY A 249 -2.05 13.21 19.47
CA GLY A 249 -1.34 13.08 18.20
C GLY A 249 0.18 13.14 18.38
N GLU A 250 0.86 13.83 17.48
CA GLU A 250 2.33 13.91 17.46
C GLU A 250 2.91 14.65 18.68
N GLN A 251 2.13 15.48 19.38
CA GLN A 251 2.60 16.16 20.59
C GLN A 251 2.92 15.18 21.73
N ALA A 252 2.24 14.04 21.79
CA ALA A 252 2.55 12.98 22.74
C ALA A 252 3.96 12.39 22.54
N LEU A 253 4.49 12.43 21.31
CA LEU A 253 5.80 11.86 20.98
C LEU A 253 6.96 12.65 21.60
N GLU A 254 6.79 13.96 21.80
CA GLU A 254 7.79 14.82 22.45
C GLU A 254 7.92 14.50 23.96
N ARG A 255 6.89 13.90 24.55
CA ARG A 255 6.83 13.54 25.98
C ARG A 255 7.05 12.04 26.24
N CYS A 256 7.60 11.31 25.27
CA CYS A 256 7.76 9.86 25.35
C CYS A 256 8.53 9.37 26.59
N SER A 257 9.48 10.16 27.10
CA SER A 257 10.25 9.84 28.31
C SER A 257 9.42 9.79 29.60
N GLU A 258 8.22 10.38 29.62
CA GLU A 258 7.27 10.30 30.75
C GLU A 258 6.64 8.91 30.82
N PHE A 259 6.46 8.23 29.70
CA PHE A 259 5.84 6.90 29.59
C PHE A 259 6.89 5.78 29.56
N VAL A 260 8.03 6.03 28.91
CA VAL A 260 9.11 5.06 28.72
C VAL A 260 10.43 5.67 29.12
N HIS A 261 10.93 5.33 30.29
CA HIS A 261 12.06 5.97 30.98
C HIS A 261 13.32 6.17 30.12
N ASP A 262 13.65 5.22 29.26
CA ASP A 262 14.87 5.25 28.44
C ASP A 262 14.60 5.70 26.99
N CYS A 263 13.40 6.17 26.68
CA CYS A 263 13.03 6.65 25.35
C CYS A 263 13.42 8.13 25.23
N VAL A 264 14.15 8.45 24.17
CA VAL A 264 14.61 9.83 23.88
C VAL A 264 13.85 10.42 22.70
N LEU A 265 13.41 9.57 21.78
CA LEU A 265 12.72 9.97 20.56
C LEU A 265 11.75 8.89 20.10
N VAL A 266 10.59 9.30 19.60
CA VAL A 266 9.63 8.42 18.94
C VAL A 266 9.40 8.91 17.53
N ALA A 267 9.52 8.01 16.56
CA ALA A 267 9.18 8.28 15.18
C ALA A 267 7.89 7.53 14.81
N PRO A 268 6.87 8.23 14.27
CA PRO A 268 5.66 7.56 13.78
C PRO A 268 5.98 6.78 12.51
N MET A 269 5.57 5.51 12.49
CA MET A 269 5.69 4.63 11.32
C MET A 269 4.41 4.74 10.49
N LYS A 270 4.43 5.59 9.46
CA LYS A 270 3.25 5.95 8.65
C LYS A 270 3.20 5.16 7.35
N THR A 271 1.99 4.78 6.93
CA THR A 271 1.68 4.25 5.60
C THR A 271 0.47 5.03 5.06
N GLN A 272 0.59 5.66 3.89
CA GLN A 272 -0.49 6.46 3.26
C GLN A 272 -1.12 7.49 4.22
N ASN A 273 -0.32 8.23 4.99
CA ASN A 273 -0.74 9.21 6.00
C ASN A 273 -1.41 8.65 7.27
N GLU A 274 -1.55 7.32 7.42
CA GLU A 274 -2.01 6.68 8.65
C GLU A 274 -0.81 6.18 9.45
N THR A 275 -0.76 6.47 10.75
CA THR A 275 0.24 5.91 11.66
C THR A 275 -0.18 4.51 12.06
N LYS A 276 0.55 3.48 11.57
CA LYS A 276 0.30 2.06 11.86
C LYS A 276 1.29 1.48 12.87
N GLY A 277 2.28 2.25 13.28
CA GLY A 277 3.25 1.83 14.28
C GLY A 277 4.04 3.00 14.85
N LEU A 278 4.81 2.73 15.89
CA LEU A 278 5.71 3.68 16.52
C LEU A 278 7.11 3.04 16.67
N LEU A 279 8.12 3.80 16.30
CA LEU A 279 9.53 3.43 16.50
C LEU A 279 10.09 4.26 17.66
N LEU A 280 10.28 3.62 18.80
CA LEU A 280 10.83 4.23 20.02
C LEU A 280 12.33 4.04 20.03
N VAL A 281 13.08 5.10 20.27
CA VAL A 281 14.56 5.08 20.26
C VAL A 281 15.10 5.64 21.55
N GLY A 282 16.08 4.94 22.12
CA GLY A 282 16.86 5.41 23.27
C GLY A 282 18.05 6.27 22.86
N GLU A 283 18.91 6.58 23.84
CA GLU A 283 20.12 7.35 23.60
C GLU A 283 21.03 6.71 22.54
N LYS A 284 21.69 7.57 21.77
CA LYS A 284 22.77 7.13 20.87
C LYS A 284 23.99 6.63 21.66
N MET A 285 24.70 5.67 21.11
CA MET A 285 25.93 5.12 21.74
C MET A 285 27.01 6.18 22.00
N ASN A 286 27.03 7.24 21.20
CA ASN A 286 27.94 8.37 21.33
C ASN A 286 27.42 9.49 22.26
N LYS A 287 26.25 9.31 22.87
CA LYS A 287 25.55 10.25 23.77
C LYS A 287 25.28 11.65 23.18
N LYS A 288 25.36 11.82 21.86
CA LYS A 288 25.02 13.09 21.21
C LYS A 288 23.48 13.15 20.99
N PRO A 289 22.88 14.34 21.09
CA PRO A 289 21.46 14.50 20.75
C PRO A 289 21.19 14.18 19.28
N PHE A 290 19.96 13.83 18.95
CA PHE A 290 19.52 13.65 17.56
C PHE A 290 19.44 15.01 16.87
N THR A 291 19.99 15.10 15.66
CA THR A 291 19.83 16.26 14.79
C THR A 291 18.48 16.19 14.08
N ALA A 292 17.98 17.31 13.55
CA ALA A 292 16.75 17.33 12.75
C ALA A 292 16.84 16.43 11.51
N GLU A 293 18.03 16.32 10.90
CA GLU A 293 18.25 15.42 9.75
C GLU A 293 18.15 13.95 10.15
N GLU A 294 18.67 13.57 11.33
CA GLU A 294 18.58 12.21 11.86
C GLU A 294 17.13 11.85 12.27
N GLN A 295 16.37 12.81 12.79
CA GLN A 295 14.95 12.63 13.09
C GLN A 295 14.15 12.35 11.80
N ASN A 296 14.32 13.18 10.79
CA ASN A 296 13.67 12.98 9.48
C ASN A 296 14.07 11.64 8.84
N PHE A 297 15.33 11.24 8.98
CA PHE A 297 15.80 9.93 8.50
C PHE A 297 15.14 8.78 9.27
N LEU A 298 14.99 8.90 10.58
CA LEU A 298 14.32 7.90 11.42
C LEU A 298 12.85 7.72 11.04
N GLU A 299 12.14 8.82 10.81
CA GLU A 299 10.75 8.80 10.34
C GLU A 299 10.62 8.13 8.97
N ALA A 300 11.49 8.50 8.02
CA ALA A 300 11.51 7.90 6.69
C ALA A 300 11.83 6.41 6.75
N LEU A 301 12.80 6.00 7.57
CA LEU A 301 13.16 4.60 7.79
C LEU A 301 12.02 3.82 8.42
N GLY A 302 11.36 4.38 9.43
CA GLY A 302 10.20 3.81 10.09
C GLY A 302 9.01 3.63 9.14
N GLY A 303 8.70 4.65 8.33
CA GLY A 303 7.65 4.59 7.32
C GLY A 303 7.91 3.53 6.24
N THR A 304 9.17 3.47 5.76
CA THR A 304 9.57 2.44 4.78
C THR A 304 9.47 1.03 5.36
N ALA A 305 9.95 0.83 6.59
CA ALA A 305 9.84 -0.46 7.27
C ALA A 305 8.37 -0.86 7.50
N MET A 306 7.51 0.10 7.87
CA MET A 306 6.07 -0.17 8.05
C MET A 306 5.40 -0.59 6.73
N THR A 307 5.72 0.11 5.65
CA THR A 307 5.22 -0.24 4.30
C THR A 307 5.66 -1.65 3.90
N ALA A 308 6.91 -2.02 4.16
CA ALA A 308 7.42 -3.36 3.89
C ALA A 308 6.73 -4.42 4.74
N LEU A 309 6.50 -4.16 6.04
CA LEU A 309 5.78 -5.06 6.95
C LEU A 309 4.34 -5.28 6.49
N GLU A 310 3.66 -4.23 6.06
CA GLU A 310 2.29 -4.31 5.55
C GLU A 310 2.21 -5.10 4.23
N ASN A 311 3.16 -4.85 3.31
CA ASN A 311 3.23 -5.59 2.05
C ASN A 311 3.52 -7.08 2.30
N ALA A 312 4.42 -7.41 3.22
CA ALA A 312 4.72 -8.79 3.59
C ALA A 312 3.49 -9.48 4.20
N ARG A 313 2.72 -8.79 5.05
CA ARG A 313 1.47 -9.28 5.63
C ARG A 313 0.42 -9.57 4.54
N LEU A 314 0.15 -8.58 3.67
CA LEU A 314 -0.82 -8.73 2.58
C LEU A 314 -0.43 -9.85 1.61
N PHE A 315 0.85 -9.96 1.29
CA PHE A 315 1.35 -11.05 0.44
C PHE A 315 1.14 -12.43 1.07
N HIS A 316 1.37 -12.54 2.37
CA HIS A 316 1.15 -13.81 3.10
C HIS A 316 -0.33 -14.19 3.14
N GLU A 317 -1.22 -13.22 3.42
CA GLU A 317 -2.68 -13.42 3.40
C GLU A 317 -3.18 -13.83 2.01
N GLU A 318 -2.67 -13.22 0.94
CA GLU A 318 -3.02 -13.59 -0.44
C GLU A 318 -2.54 -15.00 -0.80
N LEU A 319 -1.34 -15.37 -0.37
CA LEU A 319 -0.78 -16.70 -0.59
C LEU A 319 -1.58 -17.79 0.15
N GLU A 320 -1.97 -17.55 1.39
CA GLU A 320 -2.83 -18.44 2.20
C GLU A 320 -4.21 -18.59 1.56
N LYS A 321 -4.83 -17.48 1.13
CA LYS A 321 -6.11 -17.51 0.42
C LYS A 321 -6.03 -18.33 -0.85
N LYS A 322 -5.00 -18.12 -1.66
CA LYS A 322 -4.80 -18.87 -2.89
C LYS A 322 -4.59 -20.37 -2.63
N ARG A 323 -3.83 -20.71 -1.59
CA ARG A 323 -3.64 -22.09 -1.19
C ARG A 323 -4.97 -22.77 -0.81
N LEU A 324 -5.80 -22.08 -0.04
CA LEU A 324 -7.13 -22.60 0.32
C LEU A 324 -8.04 -22.76 -0.91
N GLU A 325 -7.99 -21.82 -1.85
CA GLU A 325 -8.72 -21.92 -3.12
C GLU A 325 -8.25 -23.12 -3.95
N ASP A 326 -6.94 -23.38 -4.01
CA ASP A 326 -6.38 -24.52 -4.74
C ASP A 326 -6.77 -25.86 -4.06
N GLU A 327 -6.77 -25.95 -2.74
CA GLU A 327 -7.23 -27.12 -1.98
C GLU A 327 -8.72 -27.40 -2.23
N LEU A 328 -9.57 -26.36 -2.25
CA LEU A 328 -10.99 -26.48 -2.56
C LEU A 328 -11.24 -26.91 -4.02
N ASN A 329 -10.47 -26.41 -4.97
CA ASN A 329 -10.57 -26.82 -6.38
C ASN A 329 -10.17 -28.29 -6.57
N LEU A 330 -9.18 -28.79 -5.83
CA LEU A 330 -8.82 -30.19 -5.83
C LEU A 330 -9.97 -31.05 -5.26
N ALA A 331 -10.54 -30.64 -4.11
CA ALA A 331 -11.69 -31.32 -3.52
C ALA A 331 -12.90 -31.36 -4.48
N ARG A 332 -13.18 -30.27 -5.21
CA ARG A 332 -14.19 -30.21 -6.26
C ARG A 332 -13.95 -31.22 -7.38
N THR A 333 -12.69 -31.35 -7.80
CA THR A 333 -12.32 -32.27 -8.86
C THR A 333 -12.55 -33.73 -8.43
N ILE A 334 -12.18 -34.06 -7.19
CA ILE A 334 -12.42 -35.38 -6.60
C ILE A 334 -13.92 -35.65 -6.50
N GLN A 335 -14.70 -34.69 -5.97
CA GLN A 335 -16.14 -34.83 -5.80
C GLN A 335 -16.89 -35.01 -7.13
N LYS A 336 -16.53 -34.23 -8.17
CA LYS A 336 -17.09 -34.43 -9.52
C LYS A 336 -16.84 -35.83 -10.03
N GLY A 337 -15.76 -36.50 -9.68
CA GLY A 337 -15.50 -37.88 -10.03
C GLY A 337 -16.40 -38.91 -9.31
N LEU A 338 -17.09 -38.49 -8.21
CA LEU A 338 -18.08 -39.33 -7.52
C LEU A 338 -19.48 -39.30 -8.21
N LEU A 339 -19.77 -38.24 -8.95
CA LEU A 339 -20.99 -38.12 -9.76
C LEU A 339 -20.82 -38.86 -11.09
N PRO A 340 -21.91 -39.38 -11.69
CA PRO A 340 -21.85 -40.04 -12.99
C PRO A 340 -21.35 -39.05 -14.06
N GLN A 341 -20.28 -39.41 -14.77
CA GLN A 341 -19.75 -38.62 -15.88
C GLN A 341 -20.56 -38.83 -17.15
N GLU A 342 -21.04 -40.04 -17.35
CA GLU A 342 -21.91 -40.43 -18.43
C GLU A 342 -23.00 -41.33 -17.85
N LEU A 343 -24.25 -41.11 -18.24
CA LEU A 343 -25.35 -41.99 -17.86
C LEU A 343 -25.44 -43.17 -18.83
N PRO A 344 -25.67 -44.38 -18.29
CA PRO A 344 -25.78 -45.55 -19.14
C PRO A 344 -27.07 -45.51 -19.98
N PRO A 345 -27.06 -45.97 -21.24
CA PRO A 345 -28.26 -46.09 -22.05
C PRO A 345 -29.18 -47.16 -21.48
N ILE A 346 -30.45 -46.84 -21.35
CA ILE A 346 -31.51 -47.77 -20.87
C ILE A 346 -32.46 -48.02 -22.03
N GLU A 347 -32.63 -49.30 -22.42
CA GLU A 347 -33.48 -49.64 -23.52
C GLU A 347 -34.95 -49.24 -23.26
N GLY A 348 -35.56 -48.50 -24.18
CA GLY A 348 -36.91 -47.97 -24.05
C GLY A 348 -37.07 -46.74 -23.17
N PHE A 349 -35.95 -46.14 -22.71
CA PHE A 349 -35.95 -44.92 -21.89
C PHE A 349 -34.85 -43.95 -22.35
N ASP A 350 -35.18 -42.67 -22.27
CA ASP A 350 -34.22 -41.56 -22.45
C ASP A 350 -33.95 -40.94 -21.09
N ILE A 351 -32.66 -40.81 -20.69
CA ILE A 351 -32.27 -40.38 -19.37
C ILE A 351 -31.16 -39.32 -19.43
N THR A 352 -31.33 -38.25 -18.68
CA THR A 352 -30.34 -37.18 -18.56
C THR A 352 -30.34 -36.62 -17.13
N GLY A 353 -29.15 -36.31 -16.60
CA GLY A 353 -29.00 -35.70 -15.29
C GLY A 353 -28.00 -34.54 -15.32
N MET A 354 -28.17 -33.59 -14.43
CA MET A 354 -27.23 -32.48 -14.21
C MET A 354 -27.15 -32.15 -12.73
N SER A 355 -25.99 -31.63 -12.31
CA SER A 355 -25.79 -31.04 -11.00
C SER A 355 -24.86 -29.82 -11.13
N VAL A 356 -25.29 -28.70 -10.58
CA VAL A 356 -24.55 -27.43 -10.53
C VAL A 356 -24.48 -26.96 -9.09
N SER A 357 -23.28 -27.02 -8.49
CA SER A 357 -23.09 -26.59 -7.11
C SER A 357 -23.12 -25.07 -6.99
N SER A 358 -23.70 -24.55 -5.92
CA SER A 358 -23.76 -23.12 -5.57
C SER A 358 -22.42 -22.59 -5.03
N LYS A 359 -21.59 -23.48 -4.46
CA LYS A 359 -20.23 -23.22 -3.97
C LYS A 359 -19.21 -24.05 -4.75
N GLN A 360 -17.93 -23.98 -4.33
CA GLN A 360 -16.86 -24.78 -4.94
C GLN A 360 -17.15 -26.28 -4.89
N ILE A 361 -17.78 -26.77 -3.81
CA ILE A 361 -18.17 -28.15 -3.57
C ILE A 361 -19.60 -28.18 -3.05
N GLY A 362 -20.41 -29.14 -3.53
CA GLY A 362 -21.85 -29.25 -3.24
C GLY A 362 -22.21 -30.35 -2.27
N GLY A 363 -23.47 -30.30 -1.80
CA GLY A 363 -24.10 -31.35 -0.99
C GLY A 363 -24.88 -32.36 -1.81
N ASP A 364 -25.32 -31.95 -2.99
CA ASP A 364 -26.19 -32.74 -3.87
C ASP A 364 -25.48 -33.98 -4.43
N TYR A 365 -26.29 -35.03 -4.56
CA TYR A 365 -25.89 -36.28 -5.21
C TYR A 365 -26.99 -36.81 -6.11
N TYR A 366 -26.63 -37.26 -7.29
CA TYR A 366 -27.49 -38.10 -8.13
C TYR A 366 -26.69 -39.24 -8.75
N ASP A 367 -27.36 -40.35 -9.04
CA ASP A 367 -26.71 -41.49 -9.68
C ASP A 367 -27.68 -42.35 -10.45
N VAL A 368 -27.16 -43.09 -11.44
CA VAL A 368 -27.87 -44.14 -12.20
C VAL A 368 -26.98 -45.36 -12.21
N ILE A 369 -27.34 -46.34 -11.39
CA ILE A 369 -26.52 -47.54 -11.15
C ILE A 369 -27.15 -48.73 -11.86
N PRO A 370 -26.45 -49.40 -12.81
CA PRO A 370 -26.92 -50.63 -13.41
C PRO A 370 -26.98 -51.74 -12.36
N LEU A 371 -28.07 -52.49 -12.36
CA LEU A 371 -28.29 -53.68 -11.55
C LEU A 371 -28.35 -54.93 -12.44
N GLU A 372 -28.62 -56.10 -11.87
CA GLU A 372 -28.89 -57.32 -12.64
C GLU A 372 -30.28 -57.30 -13.24
N ASN A 373 -30.56 -58.16 -14.25
CA ASN A 373 -31.87 -58.40 -14.86
C ASN A 373 -32.54 -57.21 -15.55
N ASP A 374 -31.80 -56.31 -16.21
CA ASP A 374 -32.30 -55.10 -16.86
C ASP A 374 -32.95 -54.13 -15.85
N GLU A 375 -32.47 -54.12 -14.62
CA GLU A 375 -32.86 -53.17 -13.58
C GLU A 375 -31.83 -52.05 -13.43
N TRP A 376 -32.32 -50.89 -13.04
CA TRP A 376 -31.50 -49.69 -12.86
C TRP A 376 -31.91 -48.98 -11.57
N MET A 377 -30.96 -48.57 -10.78
CA MET A 377 -31.24 -47.73 -9.62
C MET A 377 -31.02 -46.27 -9.93
N LEU A 378 -32.09 -45.48 -9.78
CA LEU A 378 -32.06 -44.03 -9.92
C LEU A 378 -32.07 -43.43 -8.51
N VAL A 379 -31.18 -42.45 -8.28
CA VAL A 379 -31.03 -41.86 -6.95
C VAL A 379 -30.84 -40.35 -7.07
N ILE A 380 -31.42 -39.61 -6.12
CA ILE A 380 -31.15 -38.21 -5.88
C ILE A 380 -31.14 -38.00 -4.36
N ALA A 381 -30.24 -37.12 -3.91
CA ALA A 381 -30.12 -36.77 -2.50
C ALA A 381 -29.58 -35.34 -2.34
N ASP A 382 -29.95 -34.70 -1.25
CA ASP A 382 -29.43 -33.43 -0.85
C ASP A 382 -29.01 -33.51 0.63
N VAL A 383 -27.82 -32.99 0.92
CA VAL A 383 -27.18 -33.01 2.24
C VAL A 383 -27.34 -31.66 2.93
N SER A 384 -27.88 -31.67 4.14
CA SER A 384 -28.06 -30.47 4.94
C SER A 384 -26.75 -29.67 5.15
N GLY A 385 -26.78 -28.36 4.85
CA GLY A 385 -25.64 -27.45 4.94
C GLY A 385 -24.86 -27.38 3.65
N LYS A 386 -23.74 -26.65 3.65
CA LYS A 386 -22.99 -26.32 2.43
C LYS A 386 -21.48 -26.43 2.63
N GLY A 387 -20.76 -26.70 1.55
CA GLY A 387 -19.30 -26.74 1.55
C GLY A 387 -18.73 -28.09 1.99
N THR A 388 -17.52 -28.09 2.56
CA THR A 388 -16.75 -29.33 2.85
C THR A 388 -17.49 -30.36 3.71
N PRO A 389 -18.21 -30.01 4.79
CA PRO A 389 -18.94 -31.02 5.57
C PRO A 389 -20.04 -31.71 4.79
N ALA A 390 -20.82 -30.95 4.00
CA ALA A 390 -21.87 -31.53 3.17
C ALA A 390 -21.30 -32.44 2.07
N ALA A 391 -20.22 -32.02 1.42
CA ALA A 391 -19.52 -32.80 0.41
C ALA A 391 -18.97 -34.15 0.94
N LEU A 392 -18.45 -34.18 2.17
CA LEU A 392 -17.99 -35.41 2.79
C LEU A 392 -19.15 -36.36 3.12
N LEU A 393 -20.26 -35.82 3.61
CA LEU A 393 -21.45 -36.62 3.91
C LEU A 393 -22.09 -37.16 2.63
N MET A 394 -22.13 -36.37 1.55
CA MET A 394 -22.51 -36.81 0.21
C MET A 394 -21.65 -37.99 -0.27
N ALA A 395 -20.32 -37.88 -0.13
CA ALA A 395 -19.38 -38.95 -0.50
C ALA A 395 -19.62 -40.24 0.32
N ASN A 396 -19.90 -40.12 1.61
CA ASN A 396 -20.30 -41.27 2.45
C ASN A 396 -21.61 -41.90 2.00
N THR A 397 -22.60 -41.07 1.65
CA THR A 397 -23.91 -41.54 1.11
C THR A 397 -23.71 -42.31 -0.18
N GLN A 398 -22.94 -41.75 -1.11
CA GLN A 398 -22.60 -42.37 -2.40
C GLN A 398 -21.86 -43.72 -2.17
N ALA A 399 -20.86 -43.76 -1.31
CA ALA A 399 -20.10 -44.98 -1.05
C ALA A 399 -20.98 -46.08 -0.43
N ALA A 400 -21.82 -45.71 0.55
CA ALA A 400 -22.76 -46.65 1.19
C ALA A 400 -23.77 -47.23 0.16
N LEU A 401 -24.36 -46.35 -0.67
CA LEU A 401 -25.29 -46.73 -1.72
C LEU A 401 -24.64 -47.68 -2.74
N ARG A 402 -23.48 -47.31 -3.29
CA ARG A 402 -22.79 -48.11 -4.31
C ARG A 402 -22.30 -49.48 -3.77
N ALA A 403 -22.02 -49.56 -2.47
CA ALA A 403 -21.69 -50.83 -1.82
C ALA A 403 -22.91 -51.73 -1.62
N LEU A 404 -24.10 -51.16 -1.38
CA LEU A 404 -25.33 -51.91 -1.10
C LEU A 404 -26.17 -52.20 -2.34
N ALA A 405 -26.16 -51.37 -3.35
CA ALA A 405 -26.95 -51.51 -4.57
C ALA A 405 -26.78 -52.88 -5.28
N PRO A 406 -25.54 -53.44 -5.42
CA PRO A 406 -25.36 -54.74 -6.05
C PRO A 406 -25.91 -55.93 -5.23
N LEU A 407 -26.21 -55.74 -3.93
CA LEU A 407 -26.70 -56.82 -3.04
C LEU A 407 -28.17 -57.16 -3.28
N ASN A 408 -28.85 -56.47 -4.18
CA ASN A 408 -30.25 -56.69 -4.58
C ASN A 408 -31.24 -56.78 -3.40
N LEU A 409 -31.00 -55.97 -2.35
CA LEU A 409 -31.85 -55.86 -1.18
C LEU A 409 -33.19 -55.20 -1.52
N PRO A 410 -34.32 -55.47 -0.84
CA PRO A 410 -35.50 -54.61 -0.88
C PRO A 410 -35.11 -53.14 -0.56
N LEU A 411 -35.71 -52.18 -1.27
CA LEU A 411 -35.39 -50.77 -1.08
C LEU A 411 -35.48 -50.29 0.38
N PRO A 412 -36.54 -50.64 1.15
CA PRO A 412 -36.62 -50.28 2.56
C PRO A 412 -35.45 -50.78 3.39
N SER A 413 -35.02 -52.04 3.17
CA SER A 413 -33.87 -52.61 3.90
C SER A 413 -32.54 -51.94 3.52
N MET A 414 -32.36 -51.58 2.27
CA MET A 414 -31.18 -50.89 1.79
C MET A 414 -31.10 -49.46 2.39
N VAL A 415 -32.21 -48.71 2.33
CA VAL A 415 -32.28 -47.35 2.86
C VAL A 415 -32.09 -47.33 4.38
N SER A 416 -32.68 -48.30 5.12
CA SER A 416 -32.44 -48.45 6.57
C SER A 416 -30.99 -48.63 6.88
N ARG A 417 -30.24 -49.47 6.15
CA ARG A 417 -28.79 -49.65 6.36
C ARG A 417 -27.98 -48.43 6.04
N ILE A 418 -28.34 -47.67 4.99
CA ILE A 418 -27.69 -46.40 4.68
C ILE A 418 -27.95 -45.40 5.81
N ASN A 419 -29.20 -45.31 6.31
CA ASN A 419 -29.54 -44.45 7.44
C ASN A 419 -28.68 -44.74 8.68
N ASP A 420 -28.63 -46.02 9.08
CA ASP A 420 -27.89 -46.42 10.30
C ASP A 420 -26.39 -46.21 10.18
N LEU A 421 -25.81 -46.37 8.97
CA LEU A 421 -24.41 -45.99 8.68
C LEU A 421 -24.19 -44.50 8.78
N LEU A 422 -25.08 -43.66 8.27
CA LEU A 422 -24.96 -42.20 8.31
C LEU A 422 -25.14 -41.70 9.76
N TYR A 423 -26.17 -42.18 10.46
CA TYR A 423 -26.42 -41.83 11.87
C TYR A 423 -25.21 -42.09 12.77
N GLY A 424 -24.55 -43.24 12.61
CA GLY A 424 -23.37 -43.61 13.40
C GLY A 424 -22.12 -42.74 13.11
N ASN A 425 -22.09 -42.03 12.00
CA ASN A 425 -20.92 -41.25 11.52
C ASN A 425 -21.17 -39.74 11.37
N THR A 426 -22.35 -39.24 11.74
CA THR A 426 -22.76 -37.85 11.48
C THR A 426 -23.08 -37.15 12.81
N SER A 427 -22.85 -35.83 12.90
CA SER A 427 -23.27 -35.01 14.03
C SER A 427 -24.78 -34.79 14.01
N ASP A 428 -25.39 -34.57 15.18
CA ASP A 428 -26.84 -34.44 15.40
C ASP A 428 -27.53 -33.34 14.57
N ASP A 429 -26.78 -32.43 13.99
CA ASP A 429 -27.26 -31.31 13.18
C ASP A 429 -27.21 -31.56 11.66
N LYS A 430 -26.75 -32.74 11.23
CA LYS A 430 -26.59 -33.09 9.81
C LYS A 430 -27.50 -34.23 9.41
N PHE A 431 -28.14 -34.08 8.25
CA PHE A 431 -29.03 -35.07 7.67
C PHE A 431 -28.91 -35.07 6.16
N VAL A 432 -29.51 -36.10 5.53
CA VAL A 432 -29.60 -36.25 4.09
C VAL A 432 -31.03 -36.49 3.72
N THR A 433 -31.60 -35.67 2.84
CA THR A 433 -32.84 -36.00 2.14
C THR A 433 -32.49 -36.94 1.00
N PHE A 434 -33.19 -38.04 0.88
CA PHE A 434 -32.78 -39.11 -0.02
C PHE A 434 -33.97 -39.74 -0.74
N PHE A 435 -33.86 -39.89 -2.03
CA PHE A 435 -34.80 -40.62 -2.83
C PHE A 435 -34.08 -41.68 -3.66
N CYS A 436 -34.55 -42.87 -3.67
CA CYS A 436 -34.08 -43.90 -4.58
C CYS A 436 -35.22 -44.73 -5.16
N GLY A 437 -35.04 -45.16 -6.40
CA GLY A 437 -36.00 -46.05 -7.06
C GLY A 437 -35.32 -47.04 -7.99
N ARG A 438 -35.92 -48.22 -8.12
CA ARG A 438 -35.52 -49.30 -9.00
C ARG A 438 -36.43 -49.32 -10.23
N LEU A 439 -35.87 -49.04 -11.38
CA LEU A 439 -36.50 -49.14 -12.67
C LEU A 439 -36.32 -50.56 -13.20
N ASN A 440 -37.40 -51.29 -13.47
CA ASN A 440 -37.38 -52.48 -14.29
C ASN A 440 -37.71 -52.08 -15.74
N ALA A 441 -36.69 -52.07 -16.60
CA ALA A 441 -36.87 -51.59 -17.98
C ALA A 441 -37.72 -52.50 -18.83
N ARG A 442 -37.75 -53.82 -18.55
CA ARG A 442 -38.54 -54.81 -19.28
C ARG A 442 -40.02 -54.69 -18.96
N ASP A 443 -40.35 -54.62 -17.64
CA ASP A 443 -41.74 -54.60 -17.17
C ASP A 443 -42.33 -53.19 -17.17
N LYS A 444 -41.49 -52.16 -17.43
CA LYS A 444 -41.81 -50.73 -17.35
C LYS A 444 -42.42 -50.36 -16.00
N THR A 445 -41.80 -50.79 -14.91
CA THR A 445 -42.22 -50.47 -13.56
C THR A 445 -41.14 -49.76 -12.79
N PHE A 446 -41.54 -48.84 -11.91
CA PHE A 446 -40.63 -48.10 -11.07
C PHE A 446 -41.04 -48.26 -9.60
N THR A 447 -40.22 -48.98 -8.84
CA THR A 447 -40.39 -49.18 -7.39
C THR A 447 -39.50 -48.21 -6.66
N PHE A 448 -40.02 -47.40 -5.75
CA PHE A 448 -39.29 -46.33 -5.11
C PHE A 448 -39.55 -46.26 -3.61
N THR A 449 -38.64 -45.51 -2.92
CA THR A 449 -38.80 -45.09 -1.52
C THR A 449 -38.26 -43.66 -1.40
N ASN A 450 -38.96 -42.80 -0.66
CA ASN A 450 -38.61 -41.42 -0.39
C ASN A 450 -38.27 -41.25 1.08
N ALA A 451 -37.04 -40.91 1.38
CA ALA A 451 -36.56 -40.59 2.75
C ALA A 451 -36.49 -39.08 2.96
N GLY A 452 -37.66 -38.41 2.92
CA GLY A 452 -37.81 -36.97 3.19
C GLY A 452 -37.26 -36.04 2.13
N HIS A 453 -37.05 -36.54 0.91
CA HIS A 453 -36.60 -35.70 -0.22
C HIS A 453 -37.82 -35.05 -0.91
N ASN A 454 -37.56 -33.92 -1.63
CA ASN A 454 -38.56 -33.28 -2.48
C ASN A 454 -39.22 -34.35 -3.37
N PRO A 455 -40.60 -34.48 -3.34
CA PRO A 455 -41.25 -35.56 -4.05
C PRO A 455 -40.98 -35.47 -5.56
N PRO A 456 -40.36 -36.48 -6.19
CA PRO A 456 -40.23 -36.50 -7.64
C PRO A 456 -41.59 -36.38 -8.35
N LEU A 457 -41.59 -35.67 -9.48
CA LEU A 457 -42.77 -35.41 -10.29
C LEU A 457 -42.85 -36.43 -11.42
N LEU A 458 -43.85 -37.25 -11.39
CA LEU A 458 -44.20 -38.15 -12.51
C LEU A 458 -45.31 -37.50 -13.33
N LEU A 459 -44.93 -36.89 -14.47
CA LEU A 459 -45.88 -36.35 -15.45
C LEU A 459 -46.35 -37.48 -16.36
N ARG A 460 -47.63 -37.81 -16.24
CA ARG A 460 -48.28 -38.80 -17.09
C ARG A 460 -48.53 -38.24 -18.48
N ARG A 461 -48.60 -39.10 -19.50
CA ARG A 461 -48.89 -38.71 -20.87
C ARG A 461 -50.19 -37.89 -21.00
N ASN A 462 -51.21 -38.13 -20.14
CA ASN A 462 -52.48 -37.39 -20.13
C ASN A 462 -52.31 -35.95 -19.52
N GLY A 463 -51.12 -35.54 -19.06
CA GLY A 463 -50.86 -34.24 -18.49
C GLY A 463 -51.16 -34.13 -16.98
N THR A 464 -51.45 -35.24 -16.29
CA THR A 464 -51.64 -35.27 -14.84
C THR A 464 -50.31 -35.54 -14.14
N PHE A 465 -50.11 -34.94 -12.96
CA PHE A 465 -48.94 -35.17 -12.10
C PHE A 465 -49.24 -36.19 -11.00
N GLU A 466 -48.32 -37.08 -10.76
CA GLU A 466 -48.27 -37.94 -9.57
C GLU A 466 -46.97 -37.62 -8.81
N ARG A 467 -47.08 -37.33 -7.52
CA ARG A 467 -45.94 -37.06 -6.65
C ARG A 467 -45.53 -38.34 -5.92
N LEU A 468 -44.25 -38.67 -5.97
CA LEU A 468 -43.73 -39.92 -5.40
C LEU A 468 -43.29 -39.64 -3.93
N ILE A 469 -44.22 -39.83 -2.98
CA ILE A 469 -44.08 -39.44 -1.57
C ILE A 469 -43.82 -40.61 -0.60
N GLU A 470 -44.14 -41.82 -1.00
CA GLU A 470 -44.08 -42.98 -0.11
C GLU A 470 -42.65 -43.31 0.29
N GLY A 471 -42.44 -43.55 1.61
CA GLY A 471 -41.10 -43.81 2.15
C GLY A 471 -41.01 -43.69 3.66
N GLY A 472 -40.20 -42.75 4.16
CA GLY A 472 -39.97 -42.59 5.60
C GLY A 472 -39.24 -41.28 5.96
N LEU A 473 -38.54 -41.28 7.09
CA LEU A 473 -37.83 -40.11 7.60
C LEU A 473 -36.53 -39.85 6.82
N ILE A 474 -36.08 -38.64 6.87
CA ILE A 474 -34.76 -38.24 6.35
C ILE A 474 -33.63 -39.02 7.01
N LEU A 475 -32.53 -39.24 6.28
CA LEU A 475 -31.41 -40.05 6.74
C LEU A 475 -30.50 -39.33 7.73
N GLY A 476 -29.94 -40.04 8.69
CA GLY A 476 -28.88 -39.57 9.60
C GLY A 476 -29.37 -38.87 10.86
N ILE A 477 -30.67 -38.65 11.06
CA ILE A 477 -31.21 -37.98 12.26
C ILE A 477 -31.37 -38.95 13.42
N MET A 478 -31.80 -40.18 13.17
CA MET A 478 -32.00 -41.22 14.19
C MET A 478 -31.82 -42.60 13.61
N GLU A 479 -31.58 -43.58 14.46
CA GLU A 479 -31.59 -44.99 14.05
C GLU A 479 -32.95 -45.39 13.46
N THR A 480 -32.96 -46.33 12.54
CA THR A 480 -34.18 -46.78 11.90
C THR A 480 -35.09 -47.49 12.90
N LEU A 481 -36.09 -46.78 13.43
CA LEU A 481 -37.11 -47.34 14.34
C LEU A 481 -38.33 -47.85 13.62
N VAL A 482 -38.66 -47.23 12.47
CA VAL A 482 -39.80 -47.60 11.60
C VAL A 482 -39.23 -47.94 10.25
N PRO A 483 -39.63 -49.10 9.65
CA PRO A 483 -39.18 -49.43 8.29
C PRO A 483 -39.66 -48.39 7.27
N TYR A 484 -38.80 -48.11 6.29
CA TYR A 484 -39.24 -47.32 5.13
C TYR A 484 -40.31 -48.06 4.31
N GLU A 485 -41.22 -47.34 3.70
CA GLU A 485 -42.21 -47.91 2.80
C GLU A 485 -41.70 -47.82 1.35
N GLU A 486 -42.11 -48.76 0.52
CA GLU A 486 -41.89 -48.73 -0.93
C GLU A 486 -43.20 -48.81 -1.69
N LYS A 487 -43.25 -48.17 -2.86
CA LYS A 487 -44.41 -48.23 -3.77
C LYS A 487 -43.90 -48.47 -5.19
N THR A 488 -44.68 -49.27 -5.92
CA THR A 488 -44.44 -49.52 -7.34
C THR A 488 -45.46 -48.79 -8.17
N VAL A 489 -44.98 -48.08 -9.17
CA VAL A 489 -45.82 -47.40 -10.19
C VAL A 489 -45.49 -47.93 -11.59
N PRO A 490 -46.48 -48.19 -12.46
CA PRO A 490 -46.22 -48.50 -13.86
C PRO A 490 -45.80 -47.23 -14.60
N LEU A 491 -44.91 -47.36 -15.59
CA LEU A 491 -44.55 -46.30 -16.51
C LEU A 491 -45.10 -46.59 -17.90
N GLU A 492 -45.75 -45.60 -18.50
CA GLU A 492 -46.34 -45.72 -19.86
C GLU A 492 -45.49 -44.89 -20.85
N CYS A 493 -45.57 -45.30 -22.13
CA CYS A 493 -44.82 -44.55 -23.14
C CYS A 493 -45.30 -43.09 -23.22
N GLY A 494 -44.41 -42.16 -23.10
CA GLY A 494 -44.65 -40.72 -23.03
C GLY A 494 -44.73 -40.15 -21.61
N ASP A 495 -44.62 -40.98 -20.57
CA ASP A 495 -44.47 -40.50 -19.19
C ASP A 495 -43.05 -39.91 -18.97
N VAL A 496 -42.97 -38.86 -18.14
CA VAL A 496 -41.72 -38.19 -17.76
C VAL A 496 -41.61 -38.18 -16.25
N LEU A 497 -40.53 -38.74 -15.72
CA LEU A 497 -40.16 -38.68 -14.29
C LEU A 497 -39.06 -37.69 -14.10
N LEU A 498 -39.29 -36.62 -13.28
CA LEU A 498 -38.32 -35.62 -12.87
C LEU A 498 -38.01 -35.79 -11.40
N LEU A 499 -36.75 -36.10 -11.10
CA LEU A 499 -36.17 -36.01 -9.77
C LEU A 499 -35.41 -34.67 -9.68
N TYR A 500 -35.56 -33.94 -8.59
CA TYR A 500 -34.96 -32.60 -8.43
C TYR A 500 -34.69 -32.31 -6.97
N THR A 501 -33.66 -31.48 -6.70
CA THR A 501 -33.38 -30.92 -5.37
C THR A 501 -34.08 -29.58 -5.18
N ASP A 502 -34.23 -29.15 -3.93
CA ASP A 502 -34.93 -27.92 -3.56
C ASP A 502 -34.31 -26.66 -4.20
N GLY A 503 -32.99 -26.65 -4.50
CA GLY A 503 -32.35 -25.57 -5.24
C GLY A 503 -32.98 -25.23 -6.59
N VAL A 504 -33.82 -26.15 -7.17
CA VAL A 504 -34.59 -25.86 -8.37
C VAL A 504 -35.85 -25.04 -8.04
N SER A 505 -36.65 -25.48 -7.07
CA SER A 505 -37.89 -24.82 -6.68
C SER A 505 -37.70 -23.59 -5.80
N GLU A 506 -36.63 -23.55 -5.00
CA GLU A 506 -36.30 -22.45 -4.13
C GLU A 506 -35.31 -21.45 -4.76
N ALA A 507 -35.03 -21.55 -6.05
CA ALA A 507 -34.22 -20.58 -6.76
C ALA A 507 -34.83 -19.17 -6.64
N LEU A 508 -34.04 -18.23 -6.05
CA LEU A 508 -34.52 -16.89 -5.76
C LEU A 508 -34.35 -15.93 -6.94
N SER A 509 -35.36 -15.11 -7.17
CA SER A 509 -35.28 -13.97 -8.08
C SER A 509 -34.52 -12.79 -7.43
N VAL A 510 -34.30 -11.72 -8.19
CA VAL A 510 -33.71 -10.45 -7.68
C VAL A 510 -34.59 -9.82 -6.60
N GLU A 511 -35.91 -10.08 -6.63
CA GLU A 511 -36.89 -9.63 -5.65
C GLU A 511 -37.00 -10.56 -4.43
N ASN A 512 -36.17 -11.63 -4.33
CA ASN A 512 -36.22 -12.70 -3.34
C ASN A 512 -37.53 -13.54 -3.39
N GLU A 513 -38.10 -13.72 -4.57
CA GLU A 513 -39.21 -14.63 -4.77
C GLU A 513 -38.67 -15.98 -5.23
N GLU A 514 -39.22 -17.09 -4.69
CA GLU A 514 -38.87 -18.45 -5.11
C GLU A 514 -39.44 -18.80 -6.48
N PHE A 515 -38.78 -19.70 -7.22
CA PHE A 515 -39.27 -20.25 -8.48
C PHE A 515 -40.56 -21.03 -8.29
N THR A 516 -40.67 -21.74 -7.22
CA THR A 516 -41.78 -22.58 -6.73
C THR A 516 -42.03 -23.87 -7.53
N GLU A 517 -42.67 -24.87 -6.87
CA GLU A 517 -43.03 -26.12 -7.51
C GLU A 517 -44.08 -25.94 -8.62
N GLU A 518 -45.01 -24.99 -8.49
CA GLU A 518 -46.03 -24.72 -9.50
C GLU A 518 -45.40 -24.26 -10.83
N ARG A 519 -44.37 -23.40 -10.78
CA ARG A 519 -43.62 -23.00 -11.97
C ARG A 519 -42.83 -24.17 -12.56
N LEU A 520 -42.24 -25.01 -11.70
CA LEU A 520 -41.52 -26.21 -12.12
C LEU A 520 -42.45 -27.18 -12.85
N GLU A 521 -43.68 -27.46 -12.33
CA GLU A 521 -44.70 -28.27 -12.97
C GLU A 521 -45.15 -27.67 -14.33
N ALA A 522 -45.34 -26.35 -14.38
CA ALA A 522 -45.70 -25.67 -15.62
C ALA A 522 -44.59 -25.78 -16.68
N SER A 523 -43.33 -25.59 -16.29
CA SER A 523 -42.14 -25.72 -17.14
C SER A 523 -41.99 -27.16 -17.66
N LEU A 524 -42.09 -28.17 -16.79
CA LEU A 524 -42.00 -29.58 -17.15
C LEU A 524 -43.10 -29.97 -18.13
N LYS A 525 -44.34 -29.51 -17.91
CA LYS A 525 -45.48 -29.77 -18.80
C LYS A 525 -45.29 -29.15 -20.18
N ALA A 526 -44.71 -27.93 -20.25
CA ALA A 526 -44.47 -27.22 -21.50
C ALA A 526 -43.43 -27.93 -22.39
N CYS A 527 -42.41 -28.57 -21.78
CA CYS A 527 -41.30 -29.20 -22.50
C CYS A 527 -41.37 -30.74 -22.56
N SER A 528 -42.45 -31.39 -22.04
CA SER A 528 -42.56 -32.84 -21.88
C SER A 528 -42.52 -33.64 -23.22
N GLY A 529 -42.72 -32.99 -24.35
CA GLY A 529 -42.62 -33.61 -25.68
C GLY A 529 -41.18 -33.75 -26.19
N GLY A 530 -40.22 -33.10 -25.57
CA GLY A 530 -38.80 -33.13 -25.94
C GLY A 530 -38.08 -34.37 -25.44
N SER A 531 -36.79 -34.50 -25.77
CA SER A 531 -35.87 -35.47 -25.16
C SER A 531 -35.60 -35.12 -23.69
N ALA A 532 -35.08 -36.07 -22.90
CA ALA A 532 -34.70 -35.82 -21.52
C ALA A 532 -33.71 -34.66 -21.40
N GLN A 533 -32.76 -34.54 -22.35
CA GLN A 533 -31.82 -33.43 -22.44
C GLN A 533 -32.52 -32.08 -22.67
N GLU A 534 -33.43 -32.00 -23.62
CA GLU A 534 -34.19 -30.78 -23.92
C GLU A 534 -35.07 -30.35 -22.72
N ILE A 535 -35.60 -31.30 -21.96
CA ILE A 535 -36.37 -31.03 -20.73
C ILE A 535 -35.48 -30.40 -19.68
N VAL A 536 -34.31 -30.98 -19.39
CA VAL A 536 -33.34 -30.43 -18.42
C VAL A 536 -32.88 -29.03 -18.84
N GLU A 537 -32.56 -28.84 -20.12
CA GLU A 537 -32.12 -27.52 -20.63
C GLU A 537 -33.24 -26.47 -20.55
N SER A 538 -34.49 -26.85 -20.80
CA SER A 538 -35.63 -25.95 -20.74
C SER A 538 -35.90 -25.50 -19.31
N ILE A 539 -35.96 -26.44 -18.34
CA ILE A 539 -36.16 -26.11 -16.93
C ILE A 539 -35.00 -25.25 -16.42
N THR A 540 -33.76 -25.59 -16.75
CA THR A 540 -32.60 -24.80 -16.37
C THR A 540 -32.67 -23.36 -16.88
N ARG A 541 -33.10 -23.15 -18.11
CA ARG A 541 -33.29 -21.83 -18.72
C ARG A 541 -34.40 -21.04 -18.01
N ASP A 542 -35.51 -21.71 -17.66
CA ASP A 542 -36.62 -21.06 -16.95
C ASP A 542 -36.20 -20.62 -15.54
N VAL A 543 -35.47 -21.47 -14.79
CA VAL A 543 -34.88 -21.14 -13.49
C VAL A 543 -33.91 -19.98 -13.62
N GLN A 544 -32.98 -20.01 -14.58
CA GLN A 544 -32.03 -18.92 -14.82
C GLN A 544 -32.73 -17.62 -15.22
N THR A 545 -33.79 -17.68 -16.01
CA THR A 545 -34.57 -16.51 -16.41
C THR A 545 -35.27 -15.89 -15.20
N HIS A 546 -35.80 -16.72 -14.29
CA HIS A 546 -36.42 -16.29 -13.05
C HIS A 546 -35.40 -15.65 -12.10
N ALA A 547 -34.23 -16.28 -11.92
CA ALA A 547 -33.17 -15.78 -11.04
C ALA A 547 -32.53 -14.47 -11.56
N GLY A 548 -32.45 -14.30 -12.89
CA GLY A 548 -31.83 -13.11 -13.48
C GLY A 548 -30.38 -12.95 -13.05
N SER A 549 -30.07 -11.86 -12.30
CA SER A 549 -28.75 -11.58 -11.76
C SER A 549 -28.58 -12.00 -10.29
N ALA A 550 -29.59 -12.63 -9.69
CA ALA A 550 -29.49 -13.13 -8.31
C ALA A 550 -28.43 -14.25 -8.22
N PRO A 551 -27.61 -14.31 -7.19
CA PRO A 551 -26.66 -15.40 -7.00
C PRO A 551 -27.41 -16.70 -6.71
N GLN A 552 -26.88 -17.83 -7.21
CA GLN A 552 -27.47 -19.15 -6.93
C GLN A 552 -27.44 -19.42 -5.41
N SER A 553 -28.60 -19.65 -4.83
CA SER A 553 -28.81 -19.86 -3.39
C SER A 553 -28.39 -21.24 -2.93
N ASP A 554 -28.75 -22.29 -3.68
CA ASP A 554 -28.45 -23.67 -3.36
C ASP A 554 -27.99 -24.50 -4.57
N ASP A 555 -27.55 -25.73 -4.32
CA ASP A 555 -27.16 -26.67 -5.38
C ASP A 555 -28.38 -27.02 -6.25
N ILE A 556 -28.22 -27.03 -7.55
CA ILE A 556 -29.30 -27.35 -8.50
C ILE A 556 -28.97 -28.70 -9.12
N THR A 557 -29.76 -29.71 -8.77
CA THR A 557 -29.61 -31.05 -9.33
C THR A 557 -30.92 -31.56 -9.88
N MET A 558 -30.88 -32.12 -11.08
CA MET A 558 -32.03 -32.74 -11.76
C MET A 558 -31.62 -34.05 -12.43
N LEU A 559 -32.52 -35.02 -12.40
CA LEU A 559 -32.45 -36.28 -13.15
C LEU A 559 -33.80 -36.52 -13.83
N VAL A 560 -33.81 -36.57 -15.14
CA VAL A 560 -35.02 -36.77 -15.96
C VAL A 560 -34.94 -38.15 -16.61
N LEU A 561 -36.02 -38.94 -16.44
CA LEU A 561 -36.26 -40.21 -17.13
C LEU A 561 -37.52 -40.06 -17.96
N ARG A 562 -37.45 -40.29 -19.27
CA ARG A 562 -38.59 -40.30 -20.17
C ARG A 562 -38.80 -41.70 -20.71
N CYS A 563 -40.06 -42.23 -20.60
CA CYS A 563 -40.42 -43.53 -21.18
C CYS A 563 -40.64 -43.35 -22.68
N GLY A 564 -39.90 -44.11 -23.49
CA GLY A 564 -39.97 -44.13 -24.93
C GLY A 564 -41.06 -45.03 -25.52
#